data_3453ad8e10c759fe1e9afe2165826638
#
_entry.id   3453ad8e10c759fe1e9afe2165826638
#
_cell.length_a   1.000
_cell.length_b   1.000
_cell.length_c   1.000
_cell.angle_alpha   90.00
_cell.angle_beta   90.00
_cell.angle_gamma   90.00
#
_symmetry.space_group_name_H-M   'P 1'
#
loop_
_entity.id
_entity.type
_entity.pdbx_description
1 polymer ?
#
loop_
_entity_poly.entity_id
_entity_poly.type
_entity_poly.pdbx_seq_one_letter_code
_entity_poly.pdbx_strand_id
1 'polypeptide(L)'
;GPADARGVLGQAWSADLTSWEVRPPLSEPGVFGHLEVPQTEVVEGRPVLLFSVAADRFPTSSAATPRDGRANTSFIALGESLLGPWDIAMARPVRVPSLYAARLICDRAGEWQVIGFRDRSAQGAFVGEIIDPVPFIDAVPFGEGSQP
;
A
#
# COMPACT_ATOMS: atom_id res chain seq x y z
N GLY A 1 -3.31 4.45 -20.34
CA GLY A 1 -4.46 3.54 -20.19
C GLY A 1 -5.78 4.31 -20.21
N PRO A 2 -6.95 3.64 -20.38
CA PRO A 2 -8.23 4.32 -20.35
C PRO A 2 -8.40 5.10 -19.04
N ALA A 3 -9.06 6.27 -19.11
CA ALA A 3 -9.31 7.13 -17.93
C ALA A 3 -10.11 6.43 -16.83
N ASP A 4 -10.81 5.34 -17.16
CA ASP A 4 -11.66 4.56 -16.27
C ASP A 4 -11.03 3.22 -15.83
N ALA A 5 -9.74 2.99 -16.13
CA ALA A 5 -9.05 1.77 -15.71
C ALA A 5 -8.96 1.75 -14.18
N ARG A 6 -9.39 0.62 -13.58
CA ARG A 6 -9.33 0.37 -12.15
C ARG A 6 -8.36 -0.76 -11.86
N GLY A 7 -7.42 -0.50 -10.96
CA GLY A 7 -6.42 -1.48 -10.56
C GLY A 7 -7.03 -2.63 -9.78
N VAL A 8 -6.49 -3.82 -9.99
CA VAL A 8 -6.72 -5.02 -9.19
C VAL A 8 -5.40 -5.59 -8.72
N LEU A 9 -5.41 -6.31 -7.61
CA LEU A 9 -4.26 -7.07 -7.17
C LEU A 9 -4.27 -8.44 -7.85
N GLY A 10 -3.48 -8.57 -8.93
CA GLY A 10 -3.32 -9.82 -9.66
C GLY A 10 -2.44 -10.81 -8.92
N GLN A 11 -2.59 -12.11 -9.21
CA GLN A 11 -1.71 -13.16 -8.71
C GLN A 11 -1.37 -14.19 -9.79
N ALA A 12 -0.22 -14.80 -9.63
CA ALA A 12 0.17 -16.01 -10.33
C ALA A 12 0.85 -16.96 -9.35
N TRP A 13 0.72 -18.24 -9.59
CA TRP A 13 1.32 -19.29 -8.79
C TRP A 13 2.30 -20.13 -9.61
N SER A 14 3.36 -20.60 -8.98
CA SER A 14 4.34 -21.49 -9.59
C SER A 14 4.83 -22.52 -8.57
N ALA A 15 4.99 -23.75 -9.02
CA ALA A 15 5.63 -24.83 -8.23
C ALA A 15 7.15 -24.86 -8.42
N ASP A 16 7.67 -24.31 -9.52
CA ASP A 16 9.05 -24.47 -9.97
C ASP A 16 9.77 -23.14 -10.30
N LEU A 17 9.06 -22.00 -10.16
CA LEU A 17 9.50 -20.63 -10.50
C LEU A 17 9.82 -20.42 -11.99
N THR A 18 9.49 -21.38 -12.86
CA THR A 18 9.68 -21.31 -14.32
C THR A 18 8.36 -21.28 -15.07
N SER A 19 7.38 -22.04 -14.59
CA SER A 19 6.03 -22.12 -15.16
C SER A 19 5.05 -21.45 -14.20
N TRP A 20 4.24 -20.51 -14.71
CA TRP A 20 3.34 -19.71 -13.89
C TRP A 20 1.88 -19.88 -14.31
N GLU A 21 1.02 -20.12 -13.35
CA GLU A 21 -0.43 -20.19 -13.50
C GLU A 21 -1.04 -18.89 -13.01
N VAL A 22 -1.70 -18.17 -13.92
CA VAL A 22 -2.49 -16.98 -13.55
C VAL A 22 -3.75 -17.43 -12.84
N ARG A 23 -4.02 -16.85 -11.68
CA ARG A 23 -5.21 -17.13 -10.85
C ARG A 23 -6.12 -15.92 -10.77
N PRO A 24 -7.36 -16.07 -10.28
CA PRO A 24 -8.26 -14.95 -10.05
C PRO A 24 -7.59 -13.87 -9.20
N PRO A 25 -7.88 -12.58 -9.44
CA PRO A 25 -7.29 -11.49 -8.67
C PRO A 25 -7.63 -11.57 -7.18
N LEU A 26 -6.74 -11.05 -6.33
CA LEU A 26 -6.88 -11.04 -4.88
C LEU A 26 -7.74 -9.86 -4.37
N SER A 27 -8.20 -9.00 -5.26
CA SER A 27 -9.10 -7.89 -4.96
C SER A 27 -10.09 -7.67 -6.08
N GLU A 28 -11.22 -7.10 -5.77
CA GLU A 28 -12.10 -6.50 -6.78
C GLU A 28 -11.45 -5.25 -7.38
N PRO A 29 -11.91 -4.79 -8.57
CA PRO A 29 -11.47 -3.52 -9.12
C PRO A 29 -11.70 -2.37 -8.14
N GLY A 30 -10.61 -1.78 -7.66
CA GLY A 30 -10.64 -0.77 -6.62
C GLY A 30 -10.94 0.65 -7.11
N VAL A 31 -10.72 1.61 -6.23
CA VAL A 31 -10.93 3.05 -6.51
C VAL A 31 -9.72 3.69 -7.21
N PHE A 32 -8.56 3.06 -7.18
CA PHE A 32 -7.32 3.57 -7.78
C PHE A 32 -7.13 3.06 -9.20
N GLY A 33 -6.48 3.86 -10.05
CA GLY A 33 -6.19 3.49 -11.43
C GLY A 33 -5.19 2.35 -11.57
N HIS A 34 -4.27 2.20 -10.61
CA HIS A 34 -3.36 1.07 -10.48
C HIS A 34 -2.90 0.88 -9.03
N LEU A 35 -2.31 -0.27 -8.74
CA LEU A 35 -1.70 -0.63 -7.47
C LEU A 35 -0.27 -1.04 -7.77
N GLU A 36 0.71 -0.36 -7.18
CA GLU A 36 2.12 -0.58 -7.46
C GLU A 36 2.84 -1.21 -6.27
N VAL A 37 3.84 -2.02 -6.58
CA VAL A 37 4.77 -2.64 -5.63
C VAL A 37 4.09 -3.24 -4.40
N PRO A 38 3.06 -4.08 -4.57
CA PRO A 38 2.33 -4.66 -3.44
C PRO A 38 3.24 -5.55 -2.60
N GLN A 39 2.95 -5.59 -1.30
CA GLN A 39 3.54 -6.51 -0.33
C GLN A 39 2.45 -6.95 0.65
N THR A 40 2.39 -8.25 0.93
CA THR A 40 1.48 -8.81 1.94
C THR A 40 2.29 -9.43 3.07
N GLU A 41 1.93 -9.13 4.31
CA GLU A 41 2.59 -9.62 5.52
C GLU A 41 1.55 -9.90 6.61
N VAL A 42 1.94 -10.70 7.61
CA VAL A 42 1.18 -10.82 8.85
C VAL A 42 1.88 -9.99 9.91
N VAL A 43 1.30 -8.84 10.24
CA VAL A 43 1.81 -7.92 11.24
C VAL A 43 0.94 -8.03 12.48
N GLU A 44 1.53 -8.42 13.61
CA GLU A 44 0.82 -8.61 14.89
C GLU A 44 -0.45 -9.50 14.77
N GLY A 45 -0.32 -10.58 13.99
CA GLY A 45 -1.42 -11.51 13.74
C GLY A 45 -2.49 -11.04 12.76
N ARG A 46 -2.32 -9.88 12.12
CA ARG A 46 -3.25 -9.30 11.14
C ARG A 46 -2.65 -9.35 9.74
N PRO A 47 -3.37 -9.91 8.75
CA PRO A 47 -2.96 -9.79 7.36
C PRO A 47 -3.01 -8.33 6.89
N VAL A 48 -1.92 -7.85 6.35
CA VAL A 48 -1.72 -6.47 5.90
C VAL A 48 -1.27 -6.49 4.44
N LEU A 49 -1.91 -5.67 3.61
CA LEU A 49 -1.47 -5.35 2.27
C LEU A 49 -0.94 -3.91 2.27
N LEU A 50 0.31 -3.73 1.87
CA LEU A 50 0.91 -2.44 1.56
C LEU A 50 1.04 -2.31 0.05
N PHE A 51 0.66 -1.16 -0.51
CA PHE A 51 0.83 -0.84 -1.93
C PHE A 51 1.00 0.65 -2.14
N SER A 52 1.45 1.05 -3.31
CA SER A 52 1.65 2.46 -3.66
C SER A 52 0.79 2.86 -4.85
N VAL A 53 0.46 4.14 -4.91
CA VAL A 53 -0.32 4.74 -5.99
C VAL A 53 0.33 6.03 -6.42
N ALA A 54 0.55 6.19 -7.73
CA ALA A 54 1.03 7.45 -8.29
C ALA A 54 -0.08 8.53 -8.25
N ALA A 55 0.31 9.77 -8.05
CA ALA A 55 -0.61 10.90 -7.84
C ALA A 55 -1.64 11.10 -8.96
N ASP A 56 -1.27 10.79 -10.21
CA ASP A 56 -2.15 10.88 -11.38
C ASP A 56 -3.16 9.72 -11.49
N ARG A 57 -3.11 8.76 -10.56
CA ARG A 57 -3.96 7.57 -10.50
C ARG A 57 -4.94 7.56 -9.33
N PHE A 58 -5.00 8.66 -8.59
CA PHE A 58 -6.04 8.84 -7.59
C PHE A 58 -7.40 9.13 -8.22
N PRO A 59 -8.48 8.65 -7.62
CA PRO A 59 -9.82 9.03 -8.03
C PRO A 59 -10.04 10.53 -7.78
N THR A 60 -10.72 11.20 -8.71
CA THR A 60 -10.98 12.65 -8.66
C THR A 60 -11.85 13.09 -7.46
N SER A 61 -12.49 12.16 -6.75
CA SER A 61 -13.49 12.46 -5.72
C SER A 61 -13.50 11.47 -4.54
N SER A 62 -12.34 10.96 -4.12
CA SER A 62 -12.28 9.99 -3.01
C SER A 62 -11.74 10.61 -1.73
N ALA A 63 -12.33 10.22 -0.59
CA ALA A 63 -11.78 10.51 0.74
C ALA A 63 -10.37 9.91 0.98
N ALA A 64 -9.96 8.95 0.14
CA ALA A 64 -8.61 8.36 0.15
C ALA A 64 -7.58 9.24 -0.56
N THR A 65 -8.01 10.29 -1.30
CA THR A 65 -7.06 11.21 -1.94
C THR A 65 -6.36 12.02 -0.86
N PRO A 66 -5.01 12.00 -0.78
CA PRO A 66 -4.28 12.86 0.13
C PRO A 66 -4.70 14.32 -0.07
N ARG A 67 -4.81 15.09 1.02
CA ARG A 67 -5.32 16.48 0.99
C ARG A 67 -4.54 17.41 0.08
N ASP A 68 -3.27 17.10 -0.19
CA ASP A 68 -2.42 17.82 -1.13
C ASP A 68 -2.52 17.32 -2.58
N GLY A 69 -3.12 16.14 -2.82
CA GLY A 69 -3.49 15.59 -4.15
C GLY A 69 -2.35 15.48 -5.17
N ARG A 70 -1.11 15.72 -4.77
CA ARG A 70 0.02 15.96 -5.69
C ARG A 70 1.21 15.03 -5.49
N ALA A 71 1.22 14.24 -4.43
CA ALA A 71 2.32 13.34 -4.12
C ALA A 71 1.93 11.88 -4.33
N ASN A 72 2.85 11.10 -4.85
CA ASN A 72 2.75 9.65 -4.82
C ASN A 72 2.63 9.18 -3.36
N THR A 73 1.84 8.15 -3.11
CA THR A 73 1.49 7.77 -1.73
C THR A 73 1.40 6.27 -1.58
N SER A 74 1.87 5.75 -0.46
CA SER A 74 1.67 4.36 -0.07
C SER A 74 0.43 4.21 0.80
N PHE A 75 -0.29 3.10 0.60
CA PHE A 75 -1.54 2.77 1.28
C PHE A 75 -1.44 1.42 1.97
N ILE A 76 -2.24 1.28 3.01
CA ILE A 76 -2.41 0.02 3.74
C ILE A 76 -3.87 -0.39 3.75
N ALA A 77 -4.12 -1.69 3.52
CA ALA A 77 -5.40 -2.35 3.71
C ALA A 77 -5.24 -3.54 4.65
N LEU A 78 -6.26 -3.82 5.44
CA LEU A 78 -6.38 -5.07 6.21
C LEU A 78 -7.14 -6.11 5.39
N GLY A 79 -6.81 -7.38 5.59
CA GLY A 79 -7.46 -8.50 4.94
C GLY A 79 -7.72 -9.66 5.90
N GLU A 80 -8.36 -10.68 5.40
CA GLU A 80 -8.64 -11.91 6.17
C GLU A 80 -7.48 -12.91 6.09
N SER A 81 -6.70 -12.86 5.02
CA SER A 81 -5.53 -13.71 4.80
C SER A 81 -4.49 -13.01 3.92
N LEU A 82 -3.29 -13.59 3.78
CA LEU A 82 -2.25 -13.09 2.86
C LEU A 82 -2.68 -13.13 1.38
N LEU A 83 -3.65 -13.95 1.07
CA LEU A 83 -4.24 -14.06 -0.27
C LEU A 83 -5.58 -13.31 -0.40
N GLY A 84 -5.89 -12.44 0.54
CA GLY A 84 -7.12 -11.67 0.56
C GLY A 84 -8.34 -12.44 1.09
N PRO A 85 -9.56 -12.04 0.68
CA PRO A 85 -9.81 -10.88 -0.19
C PRO A 85 -9.37 -9.56 0.43
N TRP A 86 -8.97 -8.61 -0.43
CA TRP A 86 -8.51 -7.29 0.01
C TRP A 86 -9.55 -6.22 -0.35
N ASP A 87 -10.03 -5.49 0.65
CA ASP A 87 -10.88 -4.32 0.42
C ASP A 87 -10.03 -3.07 0.13
N ILE A 88 -9.73 -2.88 -1.14
CA ILE A 88 -8.92 -1.75 -1.61
C ILE A 88 -9.64 -0.40 -1.40
N ALA A 89 -10.98 -0.40 -1.37
CA ALA A 89 -11.75 0.83 -1.14
C ALA A 89 -11.59 1.36 0.29
N MET A 90 -11.30 0.49 1.24
CA MET A 90 -11.06 0.84 2.64
C MET A 90 -9.57 1.09 2.96
N ALA A 91 -8.67 0.97 1.97
CA ALA A 91 -7.25 1.26 2.17
C ALA A 91 -7.04 2.71 2.63
N ARG A 92 -6.09 2.88 3.53
CA ARG A 92 -5.76 4.18 4.13
C ARG A 92 -4.32 4.56 3.81
N PRO A 93 -4.04 5.85 3.56
CA PRO A 93 -2.67 6.29 3.34
C PRO A 93 -1.84 6.07 4.60
N VAL A 94 -0.59 5.68 4.44
CA VAL A 94 0.39 5.70 5.55
C VAL A 94 0.54 7.13 6.08
N ARG A 95 0.81 7.29 7.39
CA ARG A 95 0.93 8.60 8.04
C ARG A 95 2.21 9.36 7.69
N VAL A 96 3.12 8.74 6.96
CA VAL A 96 4.36 9.38 6.50
C VAL A 96 4.09 10.12 5.19
N PRO A 97 4.15 11.45 5.15
CA PRO A 97 3.82 12.23 3.96
C PRO A 97 4.75 11.89 2.78
N SER A 98 4.16 11.80 1.59
CA SER A 98 4.87 11.56 0.32
C SER A 98 5.72 10.29 0.30
N LEU A 99 5.35 9.29 1.10
CA LEU A 99 6.03 8.00 1.12
C LEU A 99 5.55 7.14 -0.05
N TYR A 100 6.48 6.79 -0.92
CA TYR A 100 6.22 5.98 -2.10
C TYR A 100 7.10 4.73 -2.14
N ALA A 101 6.63 3.69 -2.81
CA ALA A 101 7.29 2.39 -2.88
C ALA A 101 7.68 1.84 -1.49
N ALA A 102 6.79 2.06 -0.51
CA ALA A 102 7.05 1.64 0.86
C ALA A 102 7.15 0.11 1.00
N ARG A 103 7.86 -0.31 2.04
CA ARG A 103 8.03 -1.71 2.43
C ARG A 103 7.83 -1.87 3.93
N LEU A 104 7.22 -2.98 4.29
CA LEU A 104 7.23 -3.50 5.65
C LEU A 104 8.50 -4.31 5.84
N ILE A 105 9.23 -4.00 6.88
CA ILE A 105 10.43 -4.75 7.29
C ILE A 105 10.31 -5.10 8.76
N CYS A 106 10.84 -6.27 9.13
CA CYS A 106 10.98 -6.66 10.53
C CYS A 106 12.43 -6.39 10.94
N ASP A 107 12.63 -5.64 11.99
CA ASP A 107 13.96 -5.35 12.51
C ASP A 107 14.55 -6.53 13.29
N ARG A 108 15.78 -6.38 13.80
CA ARG A 108 16.46 -7.45 14.56
C ARG A 108 15.83 -7.74 15.93
N ALA A 109 15.03 -6.83 16.45
CA ALA A 109 14.28 -7.02 17.68
C ALA A 109 12.92 -7.70 17.45
N GLY A 110 12.54 -7.91 16.19
CA GLY A 110 11.25 -8.47 15.80
C GLY A 110 10.16 -7.42 15.63
N GLU A 111 10.50 -6.13 15.69
CA GLU A 111 9.54 -5.04 15.58
C GLU A 111 9.31 -4.68 14.10
N TRP A 112 8.04 -4.47 13.74
CA TRP A 112 7.67 -4.07 12.39
C TRP A 112 7.89 -2.58 12.16
N GLN A 113 8.53 -2.28 11.03
CA GLN A 113 8.87 -0.93 10.60
C GLN A 113 8.35 -0.70 9.17
N VAL A 114 8.11 0.56 8.84
CA VAL A 114 7.84 1.02 7.48
C VAL A 114 9.05 1.81 6.99
N ILE A 115 9.57 1.45 5.84
CA ILE A 115 10.61 2.18 5.13
C ILE A 115 10.12 2.50 3.73
N GLY A 116 10.62 3.53 3.10
CA GLY A 116 10.23 3.86 1.74
C GLY A 116 10.95 5.07 1.19
N PHE A 117 10.51 5.46 0.03
CA PHE A 117 11.06 6.55 -0.74
C PHE A 117 10.23 7.82 -0.52
N ARG A 118 10.85 8.89 -0.03
CA ARG A 118 10.20 10.20 0.03
C ARG A 118 10.28 10.86 -1.34
N ASP A 119 9.13 10.96 -2.00
CA ASP A 119 9.02 11.51 -3.34
C ASP A 119 9.15 13.04 -3.32
N ARG A 120 8.41 13.71 -2.41
CA ARG A 120 8.33 15.18 -2.39
C ARG A 120 8.49 15.76 -1.00
N SER A 121 9.05 16.98 -0.97
CA SER A 121 9.05 17.83 0.22
C SER A 121 7.66 18.44 0.48
N ALA A 122 7.48 19.06 1.64
CA ALA A 122 6.28 19.81 1.98
C ALA A 122 6.00 20.96 1.00
N GLN A 123 7.00 21.46 0.29
CA GLN A 123 6.88 22.50 -0.74
C GLN A 123 6.63 21.91 -2.13
N GLY A 124 6.52 20.59 -2.27
CA GLY A 124 6.23 19.91 -3.53
C GLY A 124 7.45 19.66 -4.43
N ALA A 125 8.66 20.02 -4.01
CA ALA A 125 9.88 19.72 -4.75
C ALA A 125 10.23 18.22 -4.63
N PHE A 126 10.78 17.63 -5.69
CA PHE A 126 11.31 16.28 -5.66
C PHE A 126 12.46 16.18 -4.66
N VAL A 127 12.41 15.18 -3.76
CA VAL A 127 13.43 14.94 -2.73
C VAL A 127 14.28 13.75 -3.08
N GLY A 128 13.67 12.61 -3.35
CA GLY A 128 14.37 11.43 -3.82
C GLY A 128 15.23 10.74 -2.76
N GLU A 129 14.77 10.65 -1.52
CA GLU A 129 15.51 10.02 -0.42
C GLU A 129 14.80 8.78 0.14
N ILE A 130 15.56 7.82 0.62
CA ILE A 130 15.03 6.74 1.46
C ILE A 130 14.97 7.27 2.90
N ILE A 131 13.81 7.16 3.52
CA ILE A 131 13.62 7.61 4.92
C ILE A 131 14.22 6.60 5.90
N ASP A 132 14.51 7.07 7.11
CA ASP A 132 14.74 6.17 8.23
C ASP A 132 13.49 5.32 8.51
N PRO A 133 13.65 4.06 8.97
CA PRO A 133 12.50 3.23 9.33
C PRO A 133 11.61 3.89 10.39
N VAL A 134 10.31 3.84 10.16
CA VAL A 134 9.28 4.36 11.08
C VAL A 134 8.55 3.17 11.69
N PRO A 135 8.34 3.11 13.02
CA PRO A 135 7.58 2.04 13.64
C PRO A 135 6.21 1.86 12.96
N PHE A 136 5.81 0.61 12.70
CA PHE A 136 4.56 0.31 12.02
C PHE A 136 3.35 0.97 12.70
N ILE A 137 3.30 0.92 14.02
CA ILE A 137 2.21 1.51 14.82
C ILE A 137 2.05 3.02 14.60
N ASP A 138 3.16 3.72 14.36
CA ASP A 138 3.15 5.17 14.11
C ASP A 138 2.78 5.50 12.66
N ALA A 139 3.18 4.62 11.72
CA ALA A 139 2.96 4.80 10.28
C ALA A 139 1.54 4.44 9.83
N VAL A 140 0.80 3.66 10.63
CA VAL A 140 -0.48 3.08 10.21
C VAL A 140 -1.67 3.75 10.90
N PRO A 141 -2.72 4.14 10.14
CA PRO A 141 -3.87 4.86 10.69
C PRO A 141 -4.90 3.98 11.41
N PHE A 142 -4.58 2.75 11.74
CA PHE A 142 -5.46 1.88 12.52
C PHE A 142 -5.35 2.24 13.99
N GLY A 143 -6.04 3.32 14.40
CA GLY A 143 -6.07 3.79 15.78
C GLY A 143 -6.75 2.81 16.73
N GLU A 144 -6.43 2.97 18.00
CA GLU A 144 -7.05 2.34 19.15
C GLU A 144 -8.58 2.32 19.00
N GLY A 145 -9.18 1.14 18.80
CA GLY A 145 -10.62 1.00 18.77
C GLY A 145 -11.22 -0.06 17.85
N SER A 146 -10.40 -0.79 17.10
CA SER A 146 -10.90 -1.94 16.31
C SER A 146 -10.49 -3.24 17.01
N GLN A 147 -10.99 -3.46 18.21
CA GLN A 147 -11.11 -4.82 18.75
C GLN A 147 -12.37 -5.46 18.18
N PRO A 148 -12.32 -6.80 17.88
CA PRO A 148 -13.44 -7.55 17.31
C PRO A 148 -14.66 -7.56 18.22
#